data_da77135b6f34c96289a8052cd10ddaf2
#
_entry.id   da77135b6f34c96289a8052cd10ddaf2
#
_cell.length_a   1.000
_cell.length_b   1.000
_cell.length_c   1.000
_cell.angle_alpha   90.00
_cell.angle_beta   90.00
_cell.angle_gamma   90.00
#
_symmetry.space_group_name_H-M   'P 1'
#
loop_
_entity.id
_entity.type
_entity.pdbx_description
1 polymer ?
#
loop_
_entity_poly.entity_id
_entity_poly.type
_entity_poly.pdbx_seq_one_letter_code
_entity_poly.pdbx_strand_id
1 'polypeptide(L)'
;MMEAEAPMDENAPLVLSVSGTASDISTGQPLEEIKITIHAYEKPDGSVANTVSKTTYTDNKGRFTISADGFTNQTTCLVTAEDPDGIYEGASQEIKISWSQTSMLDNVFFVNDCDFYLERKK
;
A
#
# COMPACT_ATOMS: atom_id res chain seq x y z
N MET A 1 27.62 0.64 28.09
CA MET A 1 27.23 -0.30 27.07
C MET A 1 25.99 0.20 26.43
N MET A 2 26.04 0.19 25.17
CA MET A 2 24.87 0.57 24.49
C MET A 2 23.80 -0.46 24.74
N GLU A 3 22.70 0.02 25.15
CA GLU A 3 21.56 -0.84 25.29
C GLU A 3 21.23 -1.40 23.95
N ALA A 4 21.30 -2.68 23.81
CA ALA A 4 20.83 -3.27 22.59
C ALA A 4 19.37 -2.93 22.47
N GLU A 5 18.98 -2.47 21.31
CA GLU A 5 17.58 -2.29 21.11
C GLU A 5 16.87 -3.58 21.25
N ALA A 6 15.78 -3.56 21.95
CA ALA A 6 14.96 -4.75 22.01
C ALA A 6 14.62 -5.16 20.60
N PRO A 7 14.74 -6.44 20.25
CA PRO A 7 14.31 -6.87 18.94
C PRO A 7 12.83 -6.56 18.78
N MET A 8 12.46 -6.20 17.60
CA MET A 8 11.07 -5.93 17.34
C MET A 8 10.28 -7.20 17.49
N ASP A 9 9.17 -7.08 18.17
CA ASP A 9 8.25 -8.20 18.34
C ASP A 9 7.61 -8.49 16.97
N GLU A 10 7.76 -9.69 16.49
CA GLU A 10 7.20 -10.05 15.19
C GLU A 10 5.68 -9.95 15.17
N ASN A 11 5.07 -9.94 16.35
CA ASN A 11 3.62 -9.82 16.45
C ASN A 11 3.17 -8.42 16.75
N ALA A 12 4.10 -7.47 16.88
CA ALA A 12 3.73 -6.09 17.16
C ALA A 12 3.01 -5.51 15.96
N PRO A 13 1.99 -4.69 16.20
CA PRO A 13 1.30 -4.05 15.08
C PRO A 13 2.22 -3.14 14.29
N LEU A 14 2.02 -3.12 13.00
CA LEU A 14 2.78 -2.28 12.09
C LEU A 14 1.83 -1.33 11.39
N VAL A 15 2.36 -0.15 11.10
CA VAL A 15 1.66 0.81 10.26
C VAL A 15 2.26 0.69 8.87
N LEU A 16 1.42 0.56 7.87
CA LEU A 16 1.85 0.56 6.48
C LEU A 16 1.56 1.94 5.90
N SER A 17 2.57 2.59 5.38
CA SER A 17 2.41 3.89 4.74
C SER A 17 2.80 3.74 3.28
N VAL A 18 1.85 3.98 2.38
CA VAL A 18 2.04 3.79 0.95
C VAL A 18 1.81 5.12 0.26
N SER A 19 2.74 5.50 -0.60
CA SER A 19 2.56 6.66 -1.45
C SER A 19 2.94 6.33 -2.87
N GLY A 20 2.34 7.04 -3.81
CA GLY A 20 2.59 6.80 -5.20
C GLY A 20 1.71 7.68 -6.06
N THR A 21 1.53 7.26 -7.30
CA THR A 21 0.79 8.03 -8.27
C THR A 21 -0.13 7.12 -9.09
N ALA A 22 -1.08 7.74 -9.76
CA ALA A 22 -1.88 7.07 -10.78
C ALA A 22 -1.85 7.93 -12.03
N SER A 23 -1.57 7.32 -13.16
CA SER A 23 -1.47 8.05 -14.40
C SER A 23 -1.97 7.19 -15.57
N ASP A 24 -2.29 7.86 -16.67
CA ASP A 24 -2.71 7.21 -17.90
C ASP A 24 -1.47 6.58 -18.55
N ILE A 25 -1.52 5.29 -18.80
CA ILE A 25 -0.36 4.55 -19.29
C ILE A 25 0.01 5.01 -20.71
N SER A 26 -0.95 5.53 -21.46
CA SER A 26 -0.70 5.95 -22.84
C SER A 26 -0.15 7.36 -22.95
N THR A 27 -0.59 8.26 -22.07
CA THR A 27 -0.25 9.68 -22.19
C THR A 27 0.66 10.16 -21.10
N GLY A 28 0.76 9.44 -19.99
CA GLY A 28 1.50 9.91 -18.82
C GLY A 28 0.79 10.95 -18.01
N GLN A 29 -0.44 11.28 -18.36
CA GLN A 29 -1.20 12.30 -17.65
C GLN A 29 -1.58 11.82 -16.26
N PRO A 30 -1.43 12.67 -15.23
CA PRO A 30 -1.88 12.28 -13.89
C PRO A 30 -3.40 12.14 -13.85
N LEU A 31 -3.85 11.17 -13.05
CA LEU A 31 -5.27 10.88 -12.93
C LEU A 31 -5.75 11.25 -11.54
N GLU A 32 -6.74 12.13 -11.48
CA GLU A 32 -7.32 12.60 -10.24
C GLU A 32 -8.49 11.72 -9.84
N GLU A 33 -8.73 11.61 -8.53
CA GLU A 33 -9.90 10.90 -7.99
C GLU A 33 -9.89 9.41 -8.28
N ILE A 34 -8.72 8.83 -8.42
CA ILE A 34 -8.60 7.38 -8.52
C ILE A 34 -8.66 6.83 -7.09
N LYS A 35 -9.52 5.85 -6.89
CA LYS A 35 -9.75 5.27 -5.58
C LYS A 35 -8.64 4.28 -5.27
N ILE A 36 -7.89 4.55 -4.20
CA ILE A 36 -6.79 3.70 -3.76
C ILE A 36 -7.21 3.03 -2.47
N THR A 37 -7.12 1.71 -2.42
CA THR A 37 -7.52 0.95 -1.23
C THR A 37 -6.41 -0.01 -0.83
N ILE A 38 -6.15 -0.08 0.48
CA ILE A 38 -5.27 -1.08 1.06
C ILE A 38 -6.16 -2.16 1.66
N HIS A 39 -5.87 -3.42 1.32
CA HIS A 39 -6.57 -4.58 1.87
C HIS A 39 -5.58 -5.47 2.58
N ALA A 40 -5.95 -5.96 3.75
CA ALA A 40 -5.16 -7.01 4.39
C ALA A 40 -5.29 -8.28 3.56
N TYR A 41 -4.27 -9.10 3.62
CA TYR A 41 -4.21 -10.28 2.78
C TYR A 41 -3.73 -11.46 3.64
N GLU A 42 -3.17 -12.45 3.03
CA GLU A 42 -2.86 -13.71 3.66
C GLU A 42 -1.48 -13.67 4.32
N LYS A 43 -1.37 -14.27 5.51
CA LYS A 43 -0.08 -14.44 6.15
C LYS A 43 0.62 -15.67 5.58
N PRO A 44 1.95 -15.76 5.79
CA PRO A 44 2.69 -16.90 5.24
C PRO A 44 2.19 -18.27 5.72
N ASP A 45 1.59 -18.35 6.90
CA ASP A 45 1.08 -19.62 7.42
C ASP A 45 -0.30 -19.95 6.87
N GLY A 46 -0.82 -19.15 5.97
CA GLY A 46 -2.12 -19.40 5.36
C GLY A 46 -3.27 -18.78 6.10
N SER A 47 -3.05 -18.25 7.30
CA SER A 47 -4.14 -17.58 8.01
C SER A 47 -4.37 -16.20 7.44
N VAL A 48 -5.61 -15.74 7.53
CA VAL A 48 -5.95 -14.42 7.03
C VAL A 48 -5.69 -13.42 8.14
N ALA A 49 -4.94 -12.36 7.82
CA ALA A 49 -4.69 -11.29 8.78
C ALA A 49 -6.00 -10.58 9.09
N ASN A 50 -6.02 -9.84 10.19
CA ASN A 50 -7.17 -9.02 10.50
C ASN A 50 -7.52 -8.18 9.28
N THR A 51 -8.81 -8.06 9.03
CA THR A 51 -9.25 -7.26 7.91
C THR A 51 -8.92 -5.80 8.18
N VAL A 52 -8.04 -5.27 7.36
CA VAL A 52 -7.69 -3.86 7.39
C VAL A 52 -8.03 -3.30 6.02
N SER A 53 -8.83 -2.26 6.00
CA SER A 53 -9.21 -1.65 4.75
C SER A 53 -9.21 -0.15 4.93
N LYS A 54 -8.44 0.53 4.11
CA LYS A 54 -8.37 1.99 4.12
C LYS A 54 -8.45 2.46 2.69
N THR A 55 -9.04 3.62 2.49
CA THR A 55 -9.27 4.15 1.16
C THR A 55 -8.88 5.62 1.11
N THR A 56 -8.27 6.03 0.02
CA THR A 56 -8.03 7.42 -0.29
C THR A 56 -8.22 7.61 -1.80
N TYR A 57 -8.04 8.84 -2.25
CA TYR A 57 -8.19 9.17 -3.66
C TYR A 57 -7.01 10.01 -4.10
N THR A 58 -6.60 9.88 -5.35
CA THR A 58 -5.50 10.69 -5.87
C THR A 58 -5.92 12.14 -5.98
N ASP A 59 -4.93 13.03 -5.82
CA ASP A 59 -5.15 14.47 -5.93
C ASP A 59 -5.05 14.90 -7.40
N ASN A 60 -5.09 16.21 -7.64
CA ASN A 60 -5.09 16.72 -9.00
C ASN A 60 -3.76 16.54 -9.72
N LYS A 61 -2.75 16.06 -9.03
CA LYS A 61 -1.47 15.70 -9.64
C LYS A 61 -1.30 14.20 -9.70
N GLY A 62 -2.36 13.45 -9.46
CA GLY A 62 -2.35 12.00 -9.51
C GLY A 62 -1.64 11.34 -8.34
N ARG A 63 -1.36 12.08 -7.28
CA ARG A 63 -0.59 11.54 -6.15
C ARG A 63 -1.50 11.12 -5.02
N PHE A 64 -1.05 10.11 -4.29
CA PHE A 64 -1.77 9.67 -3.10
C PHE A 64 -0.78 9.28 -2.01
N THR A 65 -1.25 9.38 -0.78
CA THR A 65 -0.59 8.80 0.39
C THR A 65 -1.68 8.19 1.25
N ILE A 66 -1.45 6.96 1.67
CA ILE A 66 -2.44 6.25 2.46
C ILE A 66 -1.69 5.44 3.50
N SER A 67 -2.23 5.38 4.71
CA SER A 67 -1.63 4.54 5.74
C SER A 67 -2.71 3.78 6.47
N ALA A 68 -2.33 2.60 6.94
CA ALA A 68 -3.22 1.73 7.68
C ALA A 68 -2.41 1.00 8.74
N ASP A 69 -3.01 0.79 9.90
CA ASP A 69 -2.34 0.08 10.98
C ASP A 69 -2.98 -1.28 11.17
N GLY A 70 -2.41 -2.04 12.09
CA GLY A 70 -2.95 -3.37 12.40
C GLY A 70 -2.30 -4.49 11.61
N PHE A 71 -1.30 -4.18 10.80
CA PHE A 71 -0.57 -5.23 10.09
C PHE A 71 0.48 -5.84 10.99
N THR A 72 0.87 -7.05 10.67
CA THR A 72 1.95 -7.74 11.38
C THR A 72 3.04 -8.08 10.38
N ASN A 73 4.20 -8.43 10.93
CA ASN A 73 5.32 -8.84 10.10
C ASN A 73 4.92 -10.00 9.20
N GLN A 74 5.41 -9.99 7.96
CA GLN A 74 5.18 -11.05 6.99
C GLN A 74 3.75 -11.14 6.49
N THR A 75 2.99 -10.06 6.66
CA THR A 75 1.67 -9.99 6.05
C THR A 75 1.81 -9.50 4.62
N THR A 76 1.08 -10.12 3.72
CA THR A 76 0.98 -9.63 2.35
C THR A 76 -0.29 -8.81 2.25
N CYS A 77 -0.18 -7.62 1.70
CA CYS A 77 -1.37 -6.80 1.49
C CYS A 77 -1.49 -6.43 0.02
N LEU A 78 -2.69 -6.06 -0.35
CA LEU A 78 -3.03 -5.71 -1.72
C LEU A 78 -3.42 -4.24 -1.74
N VAL A 79 -2.78 -3.49 -2.64
CA VAL A 79 -3.15 -2.10 -2.88
C VAL A 79 -3.82 -2.05 -4.25
N THR A 80 -5.03 -1.53 -4.30
CA THR A 80 -5.78 -1.48 -5.56
C THR A 80 -6.04 -0.05 -5.96
N ALA A 81 -6.07 0.17 -7.26
CA ALA A 81 -6.46 1.44 -7.86
C ALA A 81 -7.68 1.20 -8.72
N GLU A 82 -8.70 2.02 -8.54
CA GLU A 82 -9.95 1.86 -9.26
C GLU A 82 -10.47 3.22 -9.65
N ASP A 83 -10.93 3.35 -10.89
CA ASP A 83 -11.53 4.59 -11.36
C ASP A 83 -13.02 4.55 -11.09
N PRO A 84 -13.54 5.39 -10.17
CA PRO A 84 -14.97 5.36 -9.89
C PRO A 84 -15.83 5.78 -11.09
N ASP A 85 -15.25 6.53 -12.02
CA ASP A 85 -15.98 6.95 -13.21
C ASP A 85 -16.00 5.87 -14.28
N GLY A 86 -15.25 4.78 -14.10
CA GLY A 86 -15.28 3.67 -15.02
C GLY A 86 -14.61 3.93 -16.36
N ILE A 87 -13.73 4.93 -16.43
CA ILE A 87 -13.04 5.25 -17.67
C ILE A 87 -11.80 4.39 -17.84
N TYR A 88 -11.16 4.03 -16.73
CA TYR A 88 -9.90 3.28 -16.73
C TYR A 88 -10.08 1.91 -16.11
N GLU A 89 -9.30 0.95 -16.59
CA GLU A 89 -9.23 -0.37 -15.99
C GLU A 89 -8.57 -0.28 -14.64
N GLY A 90 -9.00 -1.09 -13.69
CA GLY A 90 -8.37 -1.13 -12.38
C GLY A 90 -7.04 -1.86 -12.41
N ALA A 91 -6.27 -1.66 -11.36
CA ALA A 91 -4.97 -2.32 -11.22
C ALA A 91 -4.71 -2.60 -9.75
N SER A 92 -3.75 -3.48 -9.48
CA SER A 92 -3.41 -3.81 -8.11
C SER A 92 -1.94 -4.16 -8.00
N GLN A 93 -1.39 -4.00 -6.79
CA GLN A 93 -0.02 -4.39 -6.47
C GLN A 93 -0.01 -5.08 -5.13
N GLU A 94 0.79 -6.13 -5.02
CA GLU A 94 0.98 -6.82 -3.75
C GLU A 94 2.19 -6.26 -3.04
N ILE A 95 2.06 -6.09 -1.73
CA ILE A 95 3.15 -5.60 -0.89
C ILE A 95 3.36 -6.60 0.22
N LYS A 96 4.59 -7.10 0.34
CA LYS A 96 4.94 -8.01 1.42
C LYS A 96 5.65 -7.22 2.50
N ILE A 97 5.06 -7.16 3.67
CA ILE A 97 5.60 -6.42 4.80
C ILE A 97 6.62 -7.31 5.51
N SER A 98 7.80 -6.76 5.74
CA SER A 98 8.87 -7.54 6.35
C SER A 98 9.76 -6.63 7.21
N TRP A 99 10.10 -7.14 8.40
CA TRP A 99 11.02 -6.43 9.29
C TRP A 99 12.38 -6.20 8.63
N SER A 100 12.76 -7.03 7.66
CA SER A 100 14.07 -6.91 7.07
C SER A 100 14.20 -5.75 6.11
N GLN A 101 13.11 -5.05 5.82
CA GLN A 101 13.16 -3.91 4.93
C GLN A 101 13.76 -2.71 5.65
N THR A 102 14.63 -2.01 4.97
CA THR A 102 15.30 -0.87 5.57
C THR A 102 14.43 0.35 5.68
N SER A 103 13.24 0.30 5.11
CA SER A 103 12.32 1.42 5.19
C SER A 103 11.51 1.44 6.47
N MET A 104 11.76 0.49 7.38
CA MET A 104 11.06 0.48 8.66
C MET A 104 11.58 1.57 9.56
N LEU A 105 10.67 2.29 10.20
CA LEU A 105 11.01 3.31 11.18
C LEU A 105 9.82 3.42 12.13
N ASP A 106 10.09 3.24 13.44
CA ASP A 106 9.05 3.36 14.47
C ASP A 106 7.82 2.50 14.14
N ASN A 107 8.08 1.27 13.72
CA ASN A 107 7.03 0.32 13.37
C ASN A 107 6.22 0.76 12.14
N VAL A 108 6.77 1.64 11.33
CA VAL A 108 6.14 2.04 10.08
C VAL A 108 6.91 1.44 8.92
N PHE A 109 6.19 0.77 8.05
CA PHE A 109 6.77 0.21 6.83
C PHE A 109 6.37 1.13 5.69
N PHE A 110 7.36 1.74 5.04
CA PHE A 110 7.12 2.74 4.00
C PHE A 110 7.25 2.12 2.61
N VAL A 111 6.28 2.40 1.76
CA VAL A 111 6.34 2.06 0.35
C VAL A 111 6.13 3.36 -0.41
N ASN A 112 7.16 3.84 -1.09
CA ASN A 112 7.14 5.19 -1.64
C ASN A 112 6.94 5.25 -3.16
N ASP A 113 6.95 4.10 -3.83
CA ASP A 113 6.88 4.10 -5.29
C ASP A 113 5.75 3.19 -5.77
N CYS A 114 4.61 3.27 -5.11
CA CYS A 114 3.46 2.47 -5.50
C CYS A 114 2.72 3.19 -6.61
N ASP A 115 3.26 3.11 -7.82
CA ASP A 115 2.73 3.85 -8.95
C ASP A 115 1.87 2.94 -9.80
N PHE A 116 0.71 3.46 -10.17
CA PHE A 116 -0.23 2.75 -11.03
C PHE A 116 -0.30 3.44 -12.38
N TYR A 117 -0.23 2.64 -13.42
CA TYR A 117 -0.35 3.11 -14.80
C TYR A 117 -1.61 2.45 -15.35
N LEU A 118 -2.67 3.23 -15.49
CA LEU A 118 -3.97 2.69 -15.80
C LEU A 118 -4.27 2.79 -17.29
N GLU A 119 -4.93 1.75 -17.80
CA GLU A 119 -5.27 1.65 -19.20
C GLU A 119 -6.72 2.05 -19.39
N ARG A 120 -6.98 2.84 -20.40
CA ARG A 120 -8.34 3.27 -20.69
C ARG A 120 -9.16 2.09 -21.15
N LYS A 121 -10.37 2.00 -20.66
CA LYS A 121 -11.30 0.96 -21.13
C LYS A 121 -11.66 1.22 -22.56
N LYS A 122 -11.89 0.15 -23.27
CA LYS A 122 -12.28 0.23 -24.67
C LYS A 122 -13.78 0.34 -24.82
#